data_57bdce0c8a9c74cadc713574f843f748
#
_entry.id   57bdce0c8a9c74cadc713574f843f748
#
_cell.length_a   1.000
_cell.length_b   1.000
_cell.length_c   1.000
_cell.angle_alpha   90.00
_cell.angle_beta   90.00
_cell.angle_gamma   90.00
#
_symmetry.space_group_name_H-M   'P 1'
#
loop_
_entity.id
_entity.type
_entity.pdbx_description
1 polymer ?
#
loop_
_entity_poly.entity_id
_entity_poly.type
_entity_poly.pdbx_seq_one_letter_code
_entity_poly.pdbx_strand_id
1 'polypeptide(L)'
;YEGWKTEDFEVFKKWIDKTFYPICDDFLDNHFNSSAISGWMSWDLPAMLTILSIGVLNDDDAKIKQALEFFYHGKGMGCIEWSVKGMHEDPAGKVKGRHLAQSQEMGRDQGHATLNVGLHAYFCRTAYNMGIDLFAYNDNIILDLCEYTAKYNLTSAEDVEMPFEPY
;
A
#
# COMPACT_ATOMS: atom_id res chain seq x y z
N TYR A 1 1.53 20.04 16.81
CA TYR A 1 0.23 20.72 17.00
C TYR A 1 0.26 21.50 18.30
N GLU A 2 0.18 22.83 18.21
CA GLU A 2 0.38 23.76 19.35
C GLU A 2 -0.65 23.61 20.50
N GLY A 3 -1.76 22.92 20.25
CA GLY A 3 -2.81 22.70 21.26
C GLY A 3 -2.59 21.50 22.19
N TRP A 4 -1.55 20.70 21.97
CA TRP A 4 -1.25 19.56 22.85
C TRP A 4 -0.25 19.95 23.92
N LYS A 5 -0.51 19.53 25.16
CA LYS A 5 0.53 19.60 26.19
C LYS A 5 1.57 18.51 25.88
N THR A 6 2.83 18.81 26.12
CA THR A 6 3.94 17.87 25.86
C THR A 6 3.72 16.53 26.55
N GLU A 7 3.26 16.54 27.80
CA GLU A 7 3.01 15.33 28.58
C GLU A 7 1.91 14.48 27.97
N ASP A 8 0.82 15.08 27.49
CA ASP A 8 -0.30 14.38 26.86
C ASP A 8 0.13 13.77 25.52
N PHE A 9 0.96 14.48 24.78
CA PHE A 9 1.51 13.98 23.51
C PHE A 9 2.43 12.78 23.72
N GLU A 10 3.30 12.82 24.73
CA GLU A 10 4.17 11.68 25.05
C GLU A 10 3.37 10.46 25.55
N VAL A 11 2.28 10.67 26.29
CA VAL A 11 1.36 9.59 26.68
C VAL A 11 0.68 9.00 25.46
N PHE A 12 0.22 9.82 24.53
CA PHE A 12 -0.42 9.39 23.27
C PHE A 12 0.54 8.56 22.40
N LYS A 13 1.78 9.02 22.20
CA LYS A 13 2.81 8.29 21.45
C LYS A 13 3.02 6.88 22.02
N LYS A 14 3.20 6.80 23.34
CA LYS A 14 3.38 5.52 24.04
C LYS A 14 2.15 4.61 23.95
N TRP A 15 0.97 5.19 24.02
CA TRP A 15 -0.28 4.42 23.90
C TRP A 15 -0.44 3.82 22.51
N ILE A 16 -0.22 4.59 21.46
CA ILE A 16 -0.28 4.10 20.07
C ILE A 16 0.75 3.00 19.86
N ASP A 17 1.98 3.22 20.28
CA ASP A 17 3.07 2.25 20.12
C ASP A 17 2.77 0.92 20.83
N LYS A 18 2.33 0.98 22.08
CA LYS A 18 2.04 -0.22 22.88
C LYS A 18 0.77 -0.96 22.46
N THR A 19 -0.16 -0.26 21.83
CA THR A 19 -1.48 -0.83 21.49
C THR A 19 -1.49 -1.38 20.06
N PHE A 20 -1.03 -0.59 19.11
CA PHE A 20 -1.21 -0.93 17.68
C PHE A 20 0.02 -1.61 17.08
N TYR A 21 1.23 -1.21 17.48
CA TYR A 21 2.42 -1.82 16.91
C TYR A 21 2.47 -3.34 17.09
N PRO A 22 2.27 -3.93 18.29
CA PRO A 22 2.34 -5.39 18.45
C PRO A 22 1.30 -6.14 17.64
N ILE A 23 0.12 -5.54 17.44
CA ILE A 23 -0.97 -6.15 16.65
C ILE A 23 -0.59 -6.17 15.17
N CYS A 24 -0.05 -5.06 14.65
CA CYS A 24 0.36 -4.97 13.26
C CYS A 24 1.59 -5.84 12.97
N ASP A 25 2.55 -5.88 13.89
CA ASP A 25 3.76 -6.69 13.82
C ASP A 25 3.41 -8.19 13.77
N ASP A 26 2.64 -8.67 14.75
CA ASP A 26 2.17 -10.06 14.79
C ASP A 26 1.34 -10.42 13.55
N PHE A 27 0.50 -9.49 13.05
CA PHE A 27 -0.28 -9.73 11.85
C PHE A 27 0.61 -9.89 10.61
N LEU A 28 1.59 -9.03 10.40
CA LEU A 28 2.49 -9.12 9.24
C LEU A 28 3.37 -10.38 9.28
N ASP A 29 3.70 -10.86 10.48
CA ASP A 29 4.46 -12.10 10.65
C ASP A 29 3.61 -13.36 10.44
N ASN A 30 2.40 -13.39 10.97
CA ASN A 30 1.61 -14.61 11.14
C ASN A 30 0.32 -14.67 10.32
N HIS A 31 -0.21 -13.53 9.83
CA HIS A 31 -1.46 -13.45 9.04
C HIS A 31 -2.59 -14.31 9.62
N PHE A 32 -2.79 -14.26 10.95
CA PHE A 32 -3.74 -15.12 11.69
C PHE A 32 -3.52 -16.63 11.45
N ASN A 33 -2.28 -17.07 11.29
CA ASN A 33 -1.89 -18.44 10.93
C ASN A 33 -2.48 -18.92 9.59
N SER A 34 -2.76 -18.00 8.67
CA SER A 34 -3.22 -18.32 7.32
C SER A 34 -2.09 -18.14 6.30
N SER A 35 -2.36 -18.51 5.05
CA SER A 35 -1.39 -18.27 3.98
C SER A 35 -1.23 -16.77 3.70
N ALA A 36 0.00 -16.27 3.77
CA ALA A 36 0.34 -14.88 3.51
C ALA A 36 0.02 -14.42 2.07
N ILE A 37 -0.15 -15.37 1.14
CA ILE A 37 -0.38 -15.11 -0.29
C ILE A 37 -1.85 -15.28 -0.71
N SER A 38 -2.80 -15.34 0.21
CA SER A 38 -4.21 -15.60 -0.09
C SER A 38 -5.13 -14.41 0.21
N GLY A 39 -4.92 -13.27 -0.42
CA GLY A 39 -5.92 -12.21 -0.44
C GLY A 39 -5.86 -11.20 0.70
N TRP A 40 -4.69 -10.92 1.24
CA TRP A 40 -4.51 -10.08 2.42
C TRP A 40 -3.97 -8.66 2.12
N MET A 41 -3.97 -8.22 0.86
CA MET A 41 -3.41 -6.91 0.49
C MET A 41 -4.05 -5.77 1.28
N SER A 42 -5.37 -5.74 1.39
CA SER A 42 -6.11 -4.71 2.15
C SER A 42 -5.86 -4.77 3.65
N TRP A 43 -5.27 -5.85 4.16
CA TRP A 43 -4.90 -6.02 5.56
C TRP A 43 -3.43 -5.72 5.82
N ASP A 44 -2.55 -6.14 4.92
CA ASP A 44 -1.11 -5.87 5.03
C ASP A 44 -0.83 -4.37 4.93
N LEU A 45 -1.44 -3.69 3.95
CA LEU A 45 -1.19 -2.27 3.70
C LEU A 45 -1.47 -1.38 4.91
N PRO A 46 -2.63 -1.46 5.60
CA PRO A 46 -2.85 -0.66 6.80
C PRO A 46 -1.93 -1.08 7.96
N ALA A 47 -1.57 -2.36 8.08
CA ALA A 47 -0.64 -2.81 9.12
C ALA A 47 0.76 -2.19 8.91
N MET A 48 1.32 -2.29 7.70
CA MET A 48 2.62 -1.70 7.39
C MET A 48 2.60 -0.17 7.44
N LEU A 49 1.50 0.48 7.00
CA LEU A 49 1.33 1.93 7.12
C LEU A 49 1.25 2.38 8.60
N THR A 50 0.61 1.58 9.45
CA THR A 50 0.56 1.83 10.89
C THR A 50 1.95 1.76 11.51
N ILE A 51 2.74 0.73 11.19
CA ILE A 51 4.12 0.57 11.67
C ILE A 51 4.98 1.76 11.22
N LEU A 52 4.91 2.14 9.93
CA LEU A 52 5.62 3.29 9.39
C LEU A 52 5.24 4.58 10.14
N SER A 53 3.93 4.81 10.32
CA SER A 53 3.42 6.01 10.99
C SER A 53 3.84 6.10 12.46
N ILE A 54 3.86 4.97 13.16
CA ILE A 54 4.36 4.89 14.55
C ILE A 54 5.85 5.16 14.58
N GLY A 55 6.61 4.60 13.65
CA GLY A 55 8.04 4.85 13.51
C GLY A 55 8.33 6.35 13.33
N VAL A 56 7.65 7.00 12.41
CA VAL A 56 7.79 8.46 12.18
C VAL A 56 7.37 9.27 13.39
N LEU A 57 6.24 8.93 14.02
CA LEU A 57 5.73 9.66 15.18
C LEU A 57 6.66 9.59 16.39
N ASN A 58 7.38 8.48 16.55
CA ASN A 58 8.25 8.20 17.69
C ASN A 58 9.75 8.39 17.39
N ASP A 59 10.12 8.82 16.19
CA ASP A 59 11.51 8.87 15.71
C ASP A 59 12.22 7.50 15.88
N ASP A 60 11.50 6.42 15.55
CA ASP A 60 11.95 5.02 15.66
C ASP A 60 12.38 4.46 14.31
N ASP A 61 13.67 4.58 14.02
CA ASP A 61 14.27 4.12 12.77
C ASP A 61 14.09 2.60 12.53
N ALA A 62 13.99 1.80 13.59
CA ALA A 62 13.81 0.37 13.47
C ALA A 62 12.43 0.03 12.88
N LYS A 63 11.37 0.69 13.34
CA LYS A 63 10.02 0.52 12.81
C LYS A 63 9.89 1.08 11.40
N ILE A 64 10.51 2.24 11.13
CA ILE A 64 10.56 2.80 9.77
C ILE A 64 11.21 1.79 8.82
N LYS A 65 12.37 1.26 9.19
CA LYS A 65 13.07 0.26 8.40
C LYS A 65 12.23 -1.01 8.22
N GLN A 66 11.61 -1.52 9.27
CA GLN A 66 10.73 -2.69 9.21
C GLN A 66 9.61 -2.51 8.18
N ALA A 67 8.90 -1.38 8.22
CA ALA A 67 7.81 -1.10 7.29
C ALA A 67 8.31 -0.98 5.83
N LEU A 68 9.45 -0.34 5.60
CA LEU A 68 10.07 -0.23 4.28
C LEU A 68 10.55 -1.60 3.76
N GLU A 69 11.18 -2.41 4.59
CA GLU A 69 11.58 -3.78 4.23
C GLU A 69 10.36 -4.64 3.88
N PHE A 70 9.26 -4.49 4.60
CA PHE A 70 8.02 -5.19 4.26
C PHE A 70 7.45 -4.70 2.92
N PHE A 71 7.48 -3.41 2.64
CA PHE A 71 7.06 -2.88 1.34
C PHE A 71 7.84 -3.52 0.19
N TYR A 72 9.17 -3.66 0.32
CA TYR A 72 10.00 -4.21 -0.74
C TYR A 72 9.97 -5.74 -0.80
N HIS A 73 10.01 -6.43 0.34
CA HIS A 73 10.35 -7.85 0.45
C HIS A 73 9.48 -8.63 1.42
N GLY A 74 8.36 -8.06 1.86
CA GLY A 74 7.46 -8.72 2.81
C GLY A 74 6.87 -10.03 2.30
N LYS A 75 6.49 -10.89 3.22
CA LYS A 75 5.89 -12.20 2.91
C LYS A 75 4.37 -12.12 2.74
N GLY A 76 3.86 -11.09 2.13
CA GLY A 76 2.41 -10.92 2.01
C GLY A 76 2.01 -10.07 0.82
N MET A 77 0.72 -10.01 0.59
CA MET A 77 0.13 -9.30 -0.55
C MET A 77 0.28 -7.77 -0.48
N GLY A 78 0.68 -7.21 0.66
CA GLY A 78 1.02 -5.80 0.79
C GLY A 78 2.43 -5.44 0.32
N CYS A 79 3.32 -6.41 0.16
CA CYS A 79 4.61 -6.23 -0.49
C CYS A 79 4.39 -5.86 -1.96
N ILE A 80 5.16 -4.93 -2.49
CA ILE A 80 4.92 -4.39 -3.83
C ILE A 80 4.97 -5.45 -4.94
N GLU A 81 5.83 -6.45 -4.82
CA GLU A 81 5.91 -7.55 -5.79
C GLU A 81 4.64 -8.41 -5.81
N TRP A 82 4.00 -8.62 -4.66
CA TRP A 82 2.78 -9.41 -4.54
C TRP A 82 1.50 -8.58 -4.69
N SER A 83 1.60 -7.27 -4.52
CA SER A 83 0.49 -6.34 -4.71
C SER A 83 0.02 -6.28 -6.17
N VAL A 84 0.92 -6.54 -7.11
CA VAL A 84 0.62 -6.51 -8.54
C VAL A 84 0.30 -7.92 -9.01
N LYS A 85 -0.95 -8.12 -9.44
CA LYS A 85 -1.43 -9.39 -9.99
C LYS A 85 -1.02 -9.58 -11.44
N GLY A 86 -1.10 -8.52 -12.23
CA GLY A 86 -0.75 -8.54 -13.64
C GLY A 86 -0.28 -7.18 -14.14
N MET A 87 0.61 -7.22 -15.14
CA MET A 87 1.05 -6.04 -15.89
C MET A 87 0.47 -6.14 -17.30
N HIS A 88 -0.28 -5.12 -17.68
CA HIS A 88 -0.97 -5.08 -18.96
C HIS A 88 -0.45 -3.93 -19.82
N GLU A 89 -0.47 -4.09 -21.13
CA GLU A 89 -0.31 -2.96 -22.03
C GLU A 89 -1.56 -2.07 -21.98
N ASP A 90 -1.38 -0.76 -22.06
CA ASP A 90 -2.51 0.17 -22.14
C ASP A 90 -3.22 0.04 -23.50
N PRO A 91 -4.44 -0.50 -23.56
CA PRO A 91 -5.14 -0.72 -24.84
C PRO A 91 -5.52 0.61 -25.52
N ALA A 92 -5.67 1.69 -24.76
CA ALA A 92 -5.91 3.02 -25.29
C ALA A 92 -4.64 3.84 -25.51
N GLY A 93 -3.47 3.21 -25.31
CA GLY A 93 -2.08 3.67 -25.29
C GLY A 93 -1.78 5.03 -25.91
N LYS A 94 -2.13 6.10 -25.23
CA LYS A 94 -1.71 7.45 -25.63
C LYS A 94 -0.22 7.68 -25.37
N VAL A 95 0.38 6.88 -24.48
CA VAL A 95 1.80 6.94 -24.14
C VAL A 95 2.41 5.56 -24.43
N LYS A 96 3.19 5.52 -25.50
CA LYS A 96 3.85 4.28 -25.97
C LYS A 96 4.80 3.75 -24.89
N GLY A 97 4.67 2.47 -24.57
CA GLY A 97 5.52 1.78 -23.60
C GLY A 97 5.07 1.92 -22.16
N ARG A 98 3.88 2.46 -21.90
CA ARG A 98 3.32 2.54 -20.57
C ARG A 98 2.54 1.27 -20.25
N HIS A 99 2.69 0.80 -19.03
CA HIS A 99 1.98 -0.36 -18.50
C HIS A 99 0.85 0.06 -17.57
N LEU A 100 -0.08 -0.85 -17.38
CA LEU A 100 -1.16 -0.74 -16.40
C LEU A 100 -0.99 -1.89 -15.41
N ALA A 101 -0.86 -1.59 -14.14
CA ALA A 101 -0.71 -2.61 -13.10
C ALA A 101 -2.06 -2.93 -12.47
N GLN A 102 -2.52 -4.17 -12.62
CA GLN A 102 -3.68 -4.68 -11.92
C GLN A 102 -3.29 -5.11 -10.52
N SER A 103 -3.92 -4.53 -9.49
CA SER A 103 -3.68 -4.96 -8.13
C SER A 103 -4.36 -6.29 -7.82
N GLN A 104 -3.88 -6.96 -6.81
CA GLN A 104 -4.32 -8.28 -6.41
C GLN A 104 -5.83 -8.36 -6.07
N GLU A 105 -6.43 -7.32 -5.50
CA GLU A 105 -7.87 -7.31 -5.17
C GLU A 105 -8.75 -6.62 -6.21
N MET A 106 -8.20 -6.20 -7.34
CA MET A 106 -9.00 -5.71 -8.45
C MET A 106 -9.84 -6.83 -9.03
N GLY A 107 -11.14 -6.55 -9.23
CA GLY A 107 -12.13 -7.54 -9.62
C GLY A 107 -12.92 -8.11 -8.44
N ARG A 108 -12.46 -7.94 -7.21
CA ARG A 108 -13.26 -8.25 -6.02
C ARG A 108 -14.43 -7.29 -5.87
N ASP A 109 -14.14 -6.03 -5.69
CA ASP A 109 -15.08 -4.92 -5.70
C ASP A 109 -14.33 -3.57 -5.81
N GLN A 110 -15.06 -2.51 -6.16
CA GLN A 110 -14.51 -1.17 -6.31
C GLN A 110 -13.96 -0.61 -4.99
N GLY A 111 -14.58 -0.94 -3.86
CA GLY A 111 -14.15 -0.47 -2.55
C GLY A 111 -12.74 -0.94 -2.21
N HIS A 112 -12.46 -2.23 -2.39
CA HIS A 112 -11.12 -2.78 -2.16
C HIS A 112 -10.09 -2.27 -3.17
N ALA A 113 -10.46 -2.20 -4.46
CA ALA A 113 -9.55 -1.69 -5.48
C ALA A 113 -9.10 -0.25 -5.18
N THR A 114 -10.04 0.64 -4.83
CA THR A 114 -9.72 2.04 -4.50
C THR A 114 -9.02 2.19 -3.15
N LEU A 115 -9.37 1.35 -2.17
CA LEU A 115 -8.71 1.31 -0.86
C LEU A 115 -7.23 0.98 -1.00
N ASN A 116 -6.90 -0.04 -1.78
CA ASN A 116 -5.52 -0.47 -1.99
C ASN A 116 -4.66 0.63 -2.62
N VAL A 117 -5.17 1.30 -3.64
CA VAL A 117 -4.49 2.45 -4.26
C VAL A 117 -4.31 3.58 -3.24
N GLY A 118 -5.34 3.89 -2.46
CA GLY A 118 -5.27 4.91 -1.41
C GLY A 118 -4.23 4.60 -0.35
N LEU A 119 -4.18 3.36 0.14
CA LEU A 119 -3.22 2.92 1.16
C LEU A 119 -1.77 2.94 0.64
N HIS A 120 -1.53 2.50 -0.60
CA HIS A 120 -0.22 2.65 -1.24
C HIS A 120 0.19 4.12 -1.35
N ALA A 121 -0.74 4.99 -1.76
CA ALA A 121 -0.46 6.42 -1.88
C ALA A 121 -0.11 7.04 -0.52
N TYR A 122 -0.82 6.68 0.55
CA TYR A 122 -0.49 7.14 1.91
C TYR A 122 0.88 6.63 2.38
N PHE A 123 1.19 5.36 2.13
CA PHE A 123 2.49 4.79 2.48
C PHE A 123 3.63 5.50 1.75
N CYS A 124 3.51 5.60 0.42
CA CYS A 124 4.52 6.28 -0.41
C CYS A 124 4.64 7.76 -0.06
N ARG A 125 3.53 8.44 0.26
CA ARG A 125 3.56 9.85 0.67
C ARG A 125 4.27 10.04 2.01
N THR A 126 4.05 9.12 2.96
CA THR A 126 4.75 9.16 4.26
C THR A 126 6.25 8.97 4.07
N ALA A 127 6.65 7.99 3.26
CA ALA A 127 8.05 7.78 2.91
C ALA A 127 8.67 8.98 2.17
N TYR A 128 7.94 9.57 1.23
CA TYR A 128 8.39 10.75 0.47
C TYR A 128 8.68 11.95 1.38
N ASN A 129 7.86 12.16 2.41
CA ASN A 129 8.08 13.23 3.39
C ASN A 129 9.36 13.04 4.22
N MET A 130 9.88 11.81 4.27
CA MET A 130 11.18 11.47 4.89
C MET A 130 12.35 11.49 3.89
N GLY A 131 12.10 11.86 2.63
CA GLY A 131 13.11 11.88 1.57
C GLY A 131 13.29 10.55 0.83
N ILE A 132 12.38 9.59 0.98
CA ILE A 132 12.39 8.27 0.33
C ILE A 132 11.32 8.25 -0.76
N ASP A 133 11.73 8.32 -2.01
CA ASP A 133 10.81 8.35 -3.15
C ASP A 133 10.40 6.95 -3.60
N LEU A 134 9.36 6.41 -2.97
CA LEU A 134 8.74 5.15 -3.37
C LEU A 134 7.82 5.27 -4.58
N PHE A 135 7.40 6.49 -4.95
CA PHE A 135 6.62 6.68 -6.18
C PHE A 135 7.44 6.38 -7.44
N ALA A 136 8.74 6.67 -7.41
CA ALA A 136 9.66 6.35 -8.50
C ALA A 136 10.10 4.88 -8.55
N TYR A 137 9.75 4.08 -7.53
CA TYR A 137 10.16 2.68 -7.46
C TYR A 137 9.63 1.86 -8.63
N ASN A 138 10.48 0.99 -9.16
CA ASN A 138 10.17 0.05 -10.24
C ASN A 138 9.42 0.70 -11.41
N ASP A 139 10.02 1.76 -11.96
CA ASP A 139 9.50 2.53 -13.09
C ASP A 139 8.08 3.10 -12.85
N ASN A 140 7.86 3.61 -11.63
CA ASN A 140 6.59 4.21 -11.20
C ASN A 140 5.42 3.24 -11.09
N ILE A 141 5.65 2.01 -10.65
CA ILE A 141 4.62 0.98 -10.54
C ILE A 141 3.37 1.41 -9.75
N ILE A 142 3.53 2.30 -8.76
CA ILE A 142 2.40 2.87 -8.01
C ILE A 142 1.51 3.72 -8.91
N LEU A 143 2.11 4.45 -9.85
CA LEU A 143 1.34 5.21 -10.84
C LEU A 143 0.60 4.29 -11.80
N ASP A 144 1.21 3.18 -12.20
CA ASP A 144 0.56 2.19 -13.06
C ASP A 144 -0.65 1.53 -12.36
N LEU A 145 -0.57 1.28 -11.04
CA LEU A 145 -1.72 0.85 -10.22
C LEU A 145 -2.84 1.91 -10.21
N CYS A 146 -2.49 3.18 -10.05
CA CYS A 146 -3.45 4.28 -10.10
C CYS A 146 -4.10 4.41 -11.46
N GLU A 147 -3.33 4.34 -12.53
CA GLU A 147 -3.80 4.42 -13.92
C GLU A 147 -4.77 3.30 -14.26
N TYR A 148 -4.44 2.05 -13.90
CA TYR A 148 -5.34 0.92 -14.09
C TYR A 148 -6.68 1.15 -13.38
N THR A 149 -6.61 1.51 -12.09
CA THR A 149 -7.81 1.74 -11.27
C THR A 149 -8.67 2.88 -11.84
N ALA A 150 -8.04 3.99 -12.24
CA ALA A 150 -8.74 5.12 -12.83
C ALA A 150 -9.41 4.75 -14.16
N LYS A 151 -8.71 4.07 -15.05
CA LYS A 151 -9.24 3.63 -16.34
C LYS A 151 -10.40 2.66 -16.17
N TYR A 152 -10.24 1.64 -15.32
CA TYR A 152 -11.30 0.67 -15.05
C TYR A 152 -12.58 1.32 -14.52
N ASN A 153 -12.48 2.37 -13.72
CA ASN A 153 -13.63 3.04 -13.12
C ASN A 153 -14.22 4.20 -13.96
N LEU A 154 -13.42 4.80 -14.83
CA LEU A 154 -13.83 6.00 -15.59
C LEU A 154 -14.12 5.72 -17.08
N THR A 155 -13.67 4.58 -17.60
CA THR A 155 -13.92 4.20 -18.98
C THR A 155 -15.23 3.44 -19.06
N SER A 156 -16.12 3.81 -20.01
CA SER A 156 -17.33 3.03 -20.25
C SER A 156 -16.97 1.71 -20.94
N ALA A 157 -17.71 0.64 -20.63
CA ALA A 157 -17.51 -0.66 -21.24
C ALA A 157 -17.67 -0.65 -22.79
N GLU A 158 -18.27 0.40 -23.33
CA GLU A 158 -18.45 0.61 -24.76
C GLU A 158 -17.20 1.20 -25.43
N ASP A 159 -16.31 1.84 -24.66
CA ASP A 159 -15.16 2.58 -25.20
C ASP A 159 -13.87 1.75 -25.24
N VAL A 160 -13.58 1.00 -24.18
CA VAL A 160 -12.37 0.18 -24.07
C VAL A 160 -12.61 -1.03 -23.17
N GLU A 161 -12.38 -2.22 -23.68
CA GLU A 161 -12.30 -3.43 -22.86
C GLU A 161 -10.97 -3.42 -22.10
N MET A 162 -11.03 -3.28 -20.78
CA MET A 162 -9.84 -3.30 -19.95
C MET A 162 -9.33 -4.74 -19.78
N PRO A 163 -8.03 -4.99 -20.01
CA PRO A 163 -7.45 -6.31 -19.74
C PRO A 163 -7.58 -6.65 -18.27
N PHE A 164 -7.90 -7.90 -17.96
CA PHE A 164 -8.12 -8.39 -16.61
C PHE A 164 -7.64 -9.82 -16.43
N GLU A 165 -6.83 -10.05 -15.39
CA GLU A 165 -6.47 -11.38 -14.92
C GLU A 165 -7.41 -11.79 -13.77
N PRO A 166 -8.19 -12.88 -13.92
CA PRO A 166 -9.04 -13.39 -12.86
C PRO A 166 -8.21 -13.94 -11.68
N TYR A 167 -8.82 -14.03 -10.51
CA TYR A 167 -8.25 -14.65 -9.31
C TYR A 167 -7.82 -16.09 -9.53
#